data_a0a88f2668d008260b840082812d48c0
#
_entry.id   a0a88f2668d008260b840082812d48c0
#
_cell.length_a   1.000
_cell.length_b   1.000
_cell.length_c   1.000
_cell.angle_alpha   90.00
_cell.angle_beta   90.00
_cell.angle_gamma   90.00
#
_symmetry.space_group_name_H-M   'P 1'
#
loop_
_entity.id
_entity.type
_entity.pdbx_description
1 polymer ?
#
loop_
_entity_poly.entity_id
_entity_poly.type
_entity_poly.pdbx_seq_one_letter_code
_entity_poly.pdbx_strand_id
1 'polypeptide(L)'
;FSAIVVTNYLHRPLFAQLAASLRQDGLLIYETFAIGNEAFGKPSNPAFLLAHGELLALAAANGLRPIAYEDGVVERPKAAMVQRLCAAKDGFAWAGARLDPCGAAV
;
A
#
# COMPACT_ATOMS: atom_id res chain seq x y z
N PHE A 1 -13.31 10.48 1.94
CA PHE A 1 -12.42 10.59 0.78
C PHE A 1 -12.69 9.49 -0.22
N SER A 2 -12.62 9.82 -1.51
CA SER A 2 -12.75 8.83 -2.59
C SER A 2 -11.44 8.09 -2.85
N ALA A 3 -10.31 8.72 -2.54
CA ALA A 3 -9.00 8.08 -2.62
C ALA A 3 -8.06 8.74 -1.61
N ILE A 4 -7.17 7.93 -1.04
CA ILE A 4 -6.12 8.40 -0.13
C ILE A 4 -4.81 7.78 -0.62
N VAL A 5 -3.78 8.61 -0.73
CA VAL A 5 -2.43 8.18 -1.11
C VAL A 5 -1.46 8.52 0.01
N VAL A 6 -0.74 7.53 0.50
CA VAL A 6 0.28 7.70 1.55
C VAL A 6 1.60 7.15 1.04
N THR A 7 2.66 7.95 1.16
CA THR A 7 4.00 7.51 0.77
C THR A 7 5.01 7.86 1.85
N ASN A 8 5.97 6.96 2.06
CA ASN A 8 7.15 7.18 2.91
C ASN A 8 6.82 7.54 4.37
N TYR A 9 5.70 7.03 4.89
CA TYR A 9 5.27 7.30 6.24
C TYR A 9 4.62 6.07 6.86
N LEU A 10 5.05 5.68 8.03
CA LEU A 10 4.48 4.55 8.74
C LEU A 10 4.10 4.96 10.16
N HIS A 11 2.81 4.97 10.42
CA HIS A 11 2.24 5.09 11.76
C HIS A 11 1.05 4.14 11.81
N ARG A 12 1.26 2.96 12.37
CA ARG A 12 0.30 1.86 12.30
C ARG A 12 -1.11 2.22 12.80
N PRO A 13 -1.26 2.94 13.94
CA PRO A 13 -2.60 3.32 14.38
C PRO A 13 -3.37 4.20 13.40
N LEU A 14 -2.65 4.96 12.54
CA LEU A 14 -3.28 5.81 11.54
C LEU A 14 -4.00 5.00 10.46
N PHE A 15 -3.56 3.76 10.20
CA PHE A 15 -4.12 2.94 9.13
C PHE A 15 -5.63 2.73 9.31
N ALA A 16 -6.08 2.42 10.52
CA ALA A 16 -7.50 2.26 10.80
C ALA A 16 -8.29 3.55 10.55
N GLN A 17 -7.71 4.70 10.89
CA GLN A 17 -8.34 6.00 10.64
C GLN A 17 -8.44 6.32 9.15
N LEU A 18 -7.40 5.98 8.39
CA LEU A 18 -7.41 6.14 6.93
C LEU A 18 -8.50 5.29 6.30
N ALA A 19 -8.58 4.03 6.70
CA ALA A 19 -9.62 3.12 6.19
C ALA A 19 -11.02 3.63 6.52
N ALA A 20 -11.23 4.13 7.74
CA ALA A 20 -12.51 4.69 8.16
C ALA A 20 -12.87 5.98 7.41
N SER A 21 -11.88 6.74 6.96
CA SER A 21 -12.08 7.99 6.24
C SER A 21 -12.41 7.79 4.76
N LEU A 22 -12.21 6.59 4.22
CA LEU A 22 -12.55 6.29 2.83
C LEU A 22 -14.07 6.18 2.65
N ARG A 23 -14.55 6.67 1.52
CA ARG A 23 -15.91 6.41 1.09
C ARG A 23 -16.08 4.92 0.78
N GLN A 24 -17.33 4.45 0.73
CA GLN A 24 -17.62 3.03 0.45
C GLN A 24 -17.07 2.57 -0.91
N ASP A 25 -16.93 3.48 -1.86
CA ASP A 25 -16.35 3.22 -3.17
C ASP A 25 -14.86 3.65 -3.25
N GLY A 26 -14.22 3.88 -2.11
CA GLY A 26 -12.91 4.49 -2.05
C GLY A 26 -11.73 3.55 -2.23
N LEU A 27 -10.60 4.14 -2.57
CA LEU A 27 -9.32 3.47 -2.75
C LEU A 27 -8.27 4.01 -1.79
N LEU A 28 -7.43 3.10 -1.27
CA LEU A 28 -6.22 3.46 -0.53
C LEU A 28 -5.00 2.99 -1.31
N ILE A 29 -4.08 3.90 -1.56
CA ILE A 29 -2.77 3.58 -2.13
C ILE A 29 -1.72 3.91 -1.06
N TYR A 30 -0.94 2.92 -0.68
CA TYR A 30 0.02 3.05 0.41
C TYR A 30 1.37 2.47 -0.01
N GLU A 31 2.42 3.26 0.14
CA GLU A 31 3.79 2.82 -0.13
C GLU A 31 4.71 3.34 0.97
N THR A 32 5.47 2.46 1.60
CA THR A 32 6.50 2.87 2.53
C THR A 32 7.59 1.80 2.66
N PHE A 33 8.58 2.08 3.48
CA PHE A 33 9.76 1.25 3.61
C PHE A 33 9.48 -0.01 4.41
N ALA A 34 10.17 -1.09 4.06
CA ALA A 34 10.04 -2.40 4.68
C ALA A 34 11.37 -2.86 5.30
N ILE A 35 11.28 -3.88 6.14
CA ILE A 35 12.45 -4.53 6.73
C ILE A 35 13.38 -4.99 5.61
N GLY A 36 14.65 -4.69 5.73
CA GLY A 36 15.66 -4.84 4.68
C GLY A 36 16.16 -3.50 4.17
N ASN A 37 15.38 -2.41 4.38
CA ASN A 37 15.78 -1.09 3.91
C ASN A 37 17.04 -0.57 4.60
N GLU A 38 17.37 -1.06 5.78
CA GLU A 38 18.60 -0.69 6.49
C GLU A 38 19.87 -1.00 5.69
N ALA A 39 19.80 -1.94 4.75
CA ALA A 39 20.90 -2.24 3.85
C ALA A 39 21.12 -1.16 2.79
N PHE A 40 20.11 -0.32 2.55
CA PHE A 40 20.14 0.72 1.52
C PHE A 40 20.28 2.14 2.10
N GLY A 41 20.03 2.31 3.40
CA GLY A 41 20.10 3.60 4.04
C GLY A 41 19.00 3.81 5.07
N LYS A 42 18.50 5.02 5.13
CA LYS A 42 17.44 5.37 6.07
C LYS A 42 16.08 5.42 5.40
N PRO A 43 15.00 5.16 6.11
CA PRO A 43 14.94 4.78 7.53
C PRO A 43 15.56 3.41 7.78
N SER A 44 16.21 3.25 8.93
CA SER A 44 16.83 1.99 9.34
C SER A 44 16.25 1.48 10.67
N ASN A 45 15.51 2.32 11.40
CA ASN A 45 14.88 1.92 12.64
C ASN A 45 13.73 0.96 12.34
N PRO A 46 13.72 -0.27 12.91
CA PRO A 46 12.65 -1.24 12.66
C PRO A 46 11.24 -0.73 12.96
N ALA A 47 11.11 0.24 13.86
CA ALA A 47 9.81 0.83 14.17
C ALA A 47 9.16 1.54 12.97
N PHE A 48 9.97 1.96 12.00
CA PHE A 48 9.51 2.64 10.79
C PHE A 48 9.52 1.75 9.55
N LEU A 49 9.72 0.44 9.75
CA LEU A 49 9.79 -0.51 8.64
C LEU A 49 8.67 -1.54 8.75
N LEU A 50 8.02 -1.80 7.62
CA LEU A 50 6.97 -2.82 7.54
C LEU A 50 7.58 -4.21 7.64
N ALA A 51 6.95 -5.08 8.41
CA ALA A 51 7.26 -6.50 8.38
C ALA A 51 6.78 -7.12 7.07
N HIS A 52 7.32 -8.27 6.72
CA HIS A 52 6.92 -8.97 5.49
C HIS A 52 5.41 -9.22 5.48
N GLY A 53 4.74 -8.79 4.43
CA GLY A 53 3.29 -8.95 4.29
C GLY A 53 2.44 -8.06 5.18
N GLU A 54 3.02 -7.11 5.90
CA GLU A 54 2.29 -6.32 6.89
C GLU A 54 1.18 -5.47 6.26
N LEU A 55 1.40 -4.87 5.09
CA LEU A 55 0.34 -4.08 4.45
C LEU A 55 -0.87 -4.93 4.08
N LEU A 56 -0.66 -6.18 3.66
CA LEU A 56 -1.77 -7.09 3.40
C LEU A 56 -2.56 -7.39 4.68
N ALA A 57 -1.86 -7.64 5.78
CA ALA A 57 -2.49 -7.90 7.07
C ALA A 57 -3.28 -6.69 7.56
N LEU A 58 -2.73 -5.49 7.41
CA LEU A 58 -3.41 -4.25 7.80
C LEU A 58 -4.67 -4.01 6.97
N ALA A 59 -4.60 -4.28 5.66
CA ALA A 59 -5.78 -4.17 4.79
C ALA A 59 -6.88 -5.12 5.24
N ALA A 60 -6.56 -6.38 5.47
CA ALA A 60 -7.53 -7.38 5.91
C ALA A 60 -8.15 -7.01 7.26
N ALA A 61 -7.33 -6.55 8.22
CA ALA A 61 -7.80 -6.16 9.55
C ALA A 61 -8.74 -4.96 9.52
N ASN A 62 -8.70 -4.14 8.48
CA ASN A 62 -9.47 -2.91 8.36
C ASN A 62 -10.56 -2.98 7.27
N GLY A 63 -10.90 -4.17 6.82
CA GLY A 63 -11.99 -4.37 5.88
C GLY A 63 -11.71 -3.87 4.46
N LEU A 64 -10.44 -3.77 4.09
CA LEU A 64 -10.05 -3.37 2.74
C LEU A 64 -9.67 -4.60 1.93
N ARG A 65 -10.05 -4.62 0.65
CA ARG A 65 -9.69 -5.69 -0.28
C ARG A 65 -8.51 -5.24 -1.13
N PRO A 66 -7.37 -5.98 -1.09
CA PRO A 66 -6.24 -5.65 -1.95
C PRO A 66 -6.56 -5.84 -3.43
N ILE A 67 -6.20 -4.86 -4.25
CA ILE A 67 -6.23 -4.96 -5.71
C ILE A 67 -4.85 -5.34 -6.22
N ALA A 68 -3.81 -4.70 -5.67
CA ALA A 68 -2.43 -4.93 -6.06
C ALA A 68 -1.52 -4.79 -4.84
N TYR A 69 -0.48 -5.61 -4.80
CA TYR A 69 0.50 -5.59 -3.74
C TYR A 69 1.87 -5.94 -4.28
N GLU A 70 2.87 -5.18 -3.86
CA GLU A 70 4.26 -5.44 -4.20
C GLU A 70 5.12 -5.36 -2.95
N ASP A 71 6.14 -6.20 -2.87
CA ASP A 71 7.09 -6.24 -1.77
C ASP A 71 8.46 -6.54 -2.35
N GLY A 72 9.37 -5.59 -2.31
CA GLY A 72 10.67 -5.78 -2.89
C GLY A 72 11.49 -4.51 -3.00
N VAL A 73 12.56 -4.61 -3.77
CA VAL A 73 13.52 -3.52 -3.95
C VAL A 73 13.12 -2.66 -5.12
N VAL A 74 13.12 -1.34 -4.91
CA VAL A 74 13.09 -0.35 -5.99
C VAL A 74 14.49 0.25 -6.12
N GLU A 75 14.86 0.63 -7.34
CA GLU A 75 16.17 1.25 -7.59
C GLU A 75 16.06 2.77 -7.75
N ARG A 76 14.88 3.24 -8.12
CA ARG A 76 14.66 4.67 -8.42
C ARG A 76 13.56 5.25 -7.55
N PRO A 77 13.70 6.52 -7.16
CA PRO A 77 14.83 7.44 -7.40
C PRO A 77 16.09 7.05 -6.63
N LYS A 78 15.97 6.22 -5.60
CA LYS A 78 17.07 5.72 -4.78
C LYS A 78 16.75 4.28 -4.39
N ALA A 79 17.79 3.44 -4.29
CA ALA A 79 17.59 2.05 -3.87
C ALA A 79 16.92 1.98 -2.49
N ALA A 80 15.87 1.18 -2.38
CA ALA A 80 15.12 1.03 -1.14
C ALA A 80 14.34 -0.28 -1.15
N MET A 81 14.09 -0.82 0.05
CA MET A 81 13.15 -1.92 0.23
C MET A 81 11.80 -1.33 0.60
N VAL A 82 10.77 -1.64 -0.18
CA VAL A 82 9.44 -1.07 0.02
C VAL A 82 8.35 -2.11 -0.12
N GLN A 83 7.17 -1.79 0.44
CA GLN A 83 5.92 -2.45 0.13
C GLN A 83 4.96 -1.42 -0.45
N ARG A 84 4.17 -1.86 -1.41
CA ARG A 84 3.13 -1.07 -2.07
C ARG A 84 1.83 -1.81 -2.04
N LEU A 85 0.76 -1.07 -1.72
CA LEU A 85 -0.58 -1.63 -1.67
C LEU A 85 -1.55 -0.69 -2.36
N CYS A 86 -2.42 -1.26 -3.20
CA CYS A 86 -3.64 -0.61 -3.64
C CYS A 86 -4.80 -1.47 -3.14
N ALA A 87 -5.67 -0.89 -2.32
CA ALA A 87 -6.79 -1.63 -1.73
C ALA A 87 -8.06 -0.79 -1.78
N ALA A 88 -9.21 -1.46 -1.75
CA ALA A 88 -10.49 -0.80 -1.93
C ALA A 88 -11.49 -1.23 -0.87
N LYS A 89 -12.45 -0.35 -0.61
CA LYS A 89 -13.63 -0.69 0.18
C LYS A 89 -14.65 -1.48 -0.62
N ASP A 90 -15.63 -2.06 0.08
CA ASP A 90 -16.63 -2.98 -0.49
C ASP A 90 -17.45 -2.38 -1.62
N GLY A 91 -17.71 -1.08 -1.58
CA GLY A 91 -18.50 -0.41 -2.59
C GLY A 91 -17.74 -0.01 -3.85
N PHE A 92 -16.47 -0.40 -3.95
CA PHE A 92 -15.67 -0.07 -5.12
C PHE A 92 -16.20 -0.79 -6.37
N ALA A 93 -16.19 -0.08 -7.51
CA ALA A 93 -16.62 -0.64 -8.79
C ALA A 93 -15.54 -1.55 -9.37
N TRP A 94 -15.59 -2.83 -9.05
CA TRP A 94 -14.53 -3.79 -9.38
C TRP A 94 -14.27 -3.94 -10.87
N ALA A 95 -15.27 -3.65 -11.72
CA ALA A 95 -15.04 -3.64 -13.16
C ALA A 95 -13.99 -2.62 -13.61
N GLY A 96 -13.73 -1.59 -12.79
CA GLY A 96 -12.66 -0.62 -13.03
C GLY A 96 -11.28 -1.05 -12.55
N ALA A 97 -11.18 -2.15 -11.81
CA ALA A 97 -9.91 -2.65 -11.29
C ALA A 97 -9.22 -3.54 -12.32
N ARG A 98 -8.85 -2.93 -13.46
CA ARG A 98 -8.23 -3.63 -14.58
C ARG A 98 -6.73 -3.80 -14.33
N LEU A 99 -6.25 -5.00 -14.50
CA LEU A 99 -4.82 -5.33 -14.36
C LEU A 99 -4.11 -5.44 -15.70
N ASP A 100 -4.86 -5.41 -16.81
CA ASP A 100 -4.29 -5.44 -18.13
C ASP A 100 -3.51 -4.15 -18.43
N PRO A 101 -2.43 -4.20 -19.17
CA PRO A 101 -1.79 -2.98 -19.62
C PRO A 101 -2.76 -2.12 -20.41
N CYS A 102 -2.65 -0.80 -20.27
CA CYS A 102 -3.51 0.13 -20.98
C CYS A 102 -3.35 -0.08 -22.51
N GLY A 103 -4.46 -0.29 -23.21
CA GLY A 103 -4.45 -0.52 -24.63
C GLY A 103 -4.09 -1.95 -25.07
N ALA A 104 -3.89 -2.87 -24.11
CA ALA A 104 -3.66 -4.27 -24.46
C ALA A 104 -4.96 -4.86 -25.00
N ALA A 105 -4.89 -5.38 -26.20
CA ALA A 105 -5.96 -6.17 -26.79
C ALA A 105 -5.69 -7.64 -26.48
N VAL A 106 -6.56 -8.25 -25.76
CA VAL A 106 -6.46 -9.67 -25.41
C VAL A 106 -7.64 -10.41 -25.98
#